data_ad1d0c5322ba9ad4d17f6540d5290c84
#
_entry.id   ad1d0c5322ba9ad4d17f6540d5290c84
#
_cell.length_a   1.000
_cell.length_b   1.000
_cell.length_c   1.000
_cell.angle_alpha   90.00
_cell.angle_beta   90.00
_cell.angle_gamma   90.00
#
_symmetry.space_group_name_H-M   'P 1'
#
loop_
_entity.id
_entity.type
_entity.pdbx_description
1 polymer ?
#
loop_
_entity_poly.entity_id
_entity_poly.type
_entity_poly.pdbx_seq_one_letter_code
_entity_poly.pdbx_strand_id
1 'polypeptide(L)'
;MEINYNQYAITTKYVINNNSPIIRVIHEDDGDWQFLGKEENLSESDAVVLSLGEILCLDKTIQDVLSLPLGKQAYRTSPKDNWIICDIDD
;
A
#
# COMPACT_ATOMS: atom_id res chain seq x y z
N MET A 1 -8.97 7.23 15.59
CA MET A 1 -7.74 6.42 15.52
C MET A 1 -6.62 7.26 14.95
N GLU A 2 -5.52 7.31 15.64
CA GLU A 2 -4.36 8.05 15.14
C GLU A 2 -3.52 7.15 14.24
N ILE A 3 -3.05 7.73 13.13
CA ILE A 3 -2.18 7.03 12.19
C ILE A 3 -0.74 7.34 12.58
N ASN A 4 0.06 6.29 12.78
CA ASN A 4 1.48 6.47 13.06
C ASN A 4 2.24 6.57 11.73
N TYR A 5 2.47 7.79 11.28
CA TYR A 5 3.15 8.03 10.00
C TYR A 5 4.61 7.60 10.00
N ASN A 6 5.19 7.35 11.18
CA ASN A 6 6.56 6.84 11.28
C ASN A 6 6.63 5.32 11.18
N GLN A 7 5.50 4.64 11.18
CA GLN A 7 5.46 3.18 11.02
C GLN A 7 6.01 2.79 9.66
N TYR A 8 6.84 1.76 9.62
CA TYR A 8 7.39 1.27 8.36
C TYR A 8 6.36 0.45 7.59
N ALA A 9 6.50 0.50 6.28
CA ALA A 9 5.67 -0.25 5.36
C ALA A 9 6.53 -0.75 4.21
N ILE A 10 6.01 -1.73 3.48
CA ILE A 10 6.72 -2.31 2.35
C ILE A 10 6.06 -1.82 1.07
N THR A 11 6.87 -1.36 0.14
CA THR A 11 6.45 -1.05 -1.22
C THR A 11 7.43 -1.70 -2.19
N THR A 12 7.45 -1.28 -3.43
CA THR A 12 8.35 -1.84 -4.42
C THR A 12 9.19 -0.77 -5.09
N LYS A 13 10.32 -1.18 -5.64
CA LYS A 13 11.17 -0.26 -6.42
C LYS A 13 10.44 0.32 -7.63
N TYR A 14 9.43 -0.39 -8.15
CA TYR A 14 8.66 0.10 -9.30
C TYR A 14 7.78 1.28 -8.92
N VAL A 15 7.19 1.25 -7.72
CA VAL A 15 6.42 2.40 -7.22
C VAL A 15 7.32 3.61 -7.05
N ILE A 16 8.53 3.41 -6.52
CA ILE A 16 9.44 4.51 -6.20
C ILE A 16 10.13 5.04 -7.46
N ASN A 17 10.72 4.15 -8.27
CA ASN A 17 11.59 4.55 -9.36
C ASN A 17 10.86 4.72 -10.69
N ASN A 18 9.79 3.95 -10.91
CA ASN A 18 9.07 3.96 -12.18
C ASN A 18 7.73 4.67 -12.09
N ASN A 19 7.42 5.27 -10.93
CA ASN A 19 6.15 5.96 -10.69
C ASN A 19 4.93 5.07 -10.94
N SER A 20 5.05 3.76 -10.70
CA SER A 20 3.92 2.85 -10.82
C SER A 20 2.86 3.27 -9.81
N PRO A 21 1.60 3.51 -10.25
CA PRO A 21 0.54 3.87 -9.31
C PRO A 21 0.31 2.77 -8.29
N ILE A 22 0.06 3.16 -7.04
CA ILE A 22 -0.33 2.21 -6.01
C ILE A 22 -1.78 1.83 -6.25
N ILE A 23 -2.04 0.56 -6.51
CA ILE A 23 -3.39 0.05 -6.78
C ILE A 23 -3.82 -1.05 -5.82
N ARG A 24 -2.94 -1.45 -4.90
CA ARG A 24 -3.28 -2.44 -3.89
C ARG A 24 -2.60 -2.08 -2.58
N VAL A 25 -3.37 -2.12 -1.51
CA VAL A 25 -2.88 -1.85 -0.16
C VAL A 25 -3.33 -2.99 0.74
N ILE A 26 -2.41 -3.57 1.50
CA ILE A 26 -2.68 -4.69 2.39
C ILE A 26 -2.26 -4.29 3.80
N HIS A 27 -3.19 -4.44 4.75
CA HIS A 27 -2.88 -4.27 6.16
C HIS A 27 -2.97 -5.65 6.83
N GLU A 28 -1.81 -6.29 6.99
CA GLU A 28 -1.71 -7.66 7.50
C GLU A 28 -2.21 -7.77 8.93
N ASP A 29 -2.57 -8.98 9.34
CA ASP A 29 -3.05 -9.24 10.70
C ASP A 29 -2.01 -8.91 11.77
N ASP A 30 -0.72 -8.97 11.43
CA ASP A 30 0.37 -8.64 12.34
C ASP A 30 0.70 -7.15 12.39
N GLY A 31 -0.02 -6.33 11.62
CA GLY A 31 0.17 -4.89 11.59
C GLY A 31 1.04 -4.37 10.46
N ASP A 32 1.63 -5.25 9.66
CA ASP A 32 2.46 -4.83 8.54
C ASP A 32 1.61 -4.24 7.41
N TRP A 33 2.18 -3.26 6.72
CA TRP A 33 1.55 -2.63 5.55
C TRP A 33 2.32 -2.96 4.30
N GLN A 34 1.58 -3.20 3.20
CA GLN A 34 2.17 -3.34 1.87
C GLN A 34 1.43 -2.43 0.89
N PHE A 35 2.18 -1.74 0.06
CA PHE A 35 1.66 -0.82 -0.97
C PHE A 35 2.23 -1.25 -2.30
N LEU A 36 1.38 -1.76 -3.19
CA LEU A 36 1.80 -2.43 -4.41
C LEU A 36 1.21 -1.76 -5.64
N GLY A 37 1.97 -1.78 -6.73
CA GLY A 37 1.53 -1.38 -8.05
C GLY A 37 0.97 -2.57 -8.83
N LYS A 38 1.05 -2.47 -10.15
CA LYS A 38 0.51 -3.49 -11.06
C LYS A 38 1.47 -4.67 -11.29
N GLU A 39 2.71 -4.55 -10.84
CA GLU A 39 3.72 -5.56 -11.11
C GLU A 39 3.39 -6.87 -10.43
N GLU A 40 3.60 -7.97 -11.14
CA GLU A 40 3.40 -9.32 -10.63
C GLU A 40 4.75 -10.04 -10.54
N ASN A 41 4.75 -11.22 -9.91
CA ASN A 41 5.95 -12.05 -9.77
C ASN A 41 7.10 -11.32 -9.06
N LEU A 42 6.74 -10.55 -8.04
CA LEU A 42 7.71 -9.78 -7.27
C LEU A 42 8.63 -10.71 -6.48
N SER A 43 9.91 -10.32 -6.39
CA SER A 43 10.89 -11.01 -5.56
C SER A 43 11.23 -10.14 -4.35
N GLU A 44 11.92 -10.73 -3.37
CA GLU A 44 12.35 -9.97 -2.19
C GLU A 44 13.25 -8.78 -2.57
N SER A 45 14.03 -8.91 -3.64
CA SER A 45 14.90 -7.82 -4.08
C SER A 45 14.12 -6.62 -4.63
N ASP A 46 12.84 -6.78 -4.93
CA ASP A 46 12.00 -5.68 -5.41
C ASP A 46 11.42 -4.86 -4.24
N ALA A 47 11.48 -5.38 -3.03
CA ALA A 47 10.88 -4.75 -1.86
C ALA A 47 11.71 -3.56 -1.37
N VAL A 48 11.02 -2.49 -0.97
CA VAL A 48 11.65 -1.32 -0.37
C VAL A 48 10.83 -0.96 0.87
N VAL A 49 11.53 -0.60 1.94
CA VAL A 49 10.88 -0.20 3.20
C VAL A 49 10.89 1.32 3.30
N LEU A 50 9.69 1.89 3.47
CA LEU A 50 9.51 3.32 3.71
C LEU A 50 8.54 3.50 4.88
N SER A 51 8.52 4.70 5.46
CA SER A 51 7.47 5.01 6.43
C SER A 51 6.15 5.29 5.72
N LEU A 52 5.04 5.17 6.44
CA LEU A 52 3.72 5.51 5.88
C LEU A 52 3.69 6.96 5.38
N GLY A 53 4.33 7.88 6.12
CA GLY A 53 4.40 9.27 5.71
C GLY A 53 5.14 9.47 4.41
N GLU A 54 6.22 8.72 4.20
CA GLU A 54 6.98 8.79 2.96
C GLU A 54 6.16 8.27 1.77
N ILE A 55 5.43 7.16 1.98
CA ILE A 55 4.57 6.61 0.93
C ILE A 55 3.43 7.59 0.62
N LEU A 56 2.85 8.21 1.63
CA LEU A 56 1.80 9.21 1.43
C LEU A 56 2.31 10.40 0.62
N CYS A 57 3.57 10.78 0.81
CA CYS A 57 4.17 11.85 -0.01
C CYS A 57 4.33 11.44 -1.47
N LEU A 58 4.53 10.15 -1.73
CA LEU A 58 4.61 9.65 -3.10
C LEU A 58 3.25 9.60 -3.78
N ASP A 59 2.20 9.25 -3.02
CA ASP A 59 0.87 9.10 -3.56
C ASP A 59 -0.16 9.48 -2.50
N LYS A 60 -0.69 10.68 -2.59
CA LYS A 60 -1.64 11.21 -1.61
C LYS A 60 -3.00 10.54 -1.69
N THR A 61 -3.30 9.84 -2.78
CA THR A 61 -4.58 9.15 -2.92
C THR A 61 -4.70 7.94 -1.99
N ILE A 62 -3.61 7.49 -1.37
CA ILE A 62 -3.68 6.40 -0.39
C ILE A 62 -4.23 6.85 0.97
N GLN A 63 -4.40 8.16 1.17
CA GLN A 63 -4.91 8.69 2.43
C GLN A 63 -6.20 8.01 2.86
N ASP A 64 -7.08 7.71 1.89
CA ASP A 64 -8.39 7.12 2.17
C ASP A 64 -8.31 5.70 2.72
N VAL A 65 -7.20 5.01 2.54
CA VAL A 65 -7.04 3.62 2.99
C VAL A 65 -6.09 3.47 4.18
N LEU A 66 -5.58 4.56 4.71
CA LEU A 66 -4.71 4.49 5.89
C LEU A 66 -5.47 4.13 7.17
N SER A 67 -6.80 4.17 7.14
CA SER A 67 -7.65 3.69 8.24
C SER A 67 -8.07 2.23 8.10
N LEU A 68 -7.52 1.53 7.11
CA LEU A 68 -7.87 0.14 6.82
C LEU A 68 -7.60 -0.75 8.06
N PRO A 69 -8.59 -1.53 8.53
CA PRO A 69 -8.37 -2.41 9.68
C PRO A 69 -7.39 -3.54 9.38
N LEU A 70 -6.85 -4.14 10.44
CA LEU A 70 -6.01 -5.32 10.32
C LEU A 70 -6.77 -6.43 9.58
N GLY A 71 -6.07 -7.16 8.73
CA GLY A 71 -6.66 -8.29 8.00
C GLY A 71 -7.47 -7.90 6.78
N LYS A 72 -7.43 -6.61 6.40
CA LYS A 72 -8.15 -6.11 5.24
C LYS A 72 -7.19 -5.68 4.14
N GLN A 73 -7.69 -5.68 2.93
CA GLN A 73 -6.96 -5.14 1.78
C GLN A 73 -7.89 -4.22 0.99
N ALA A 74 -7.27 -3.32 0.24
CA ALA A 74 -7.98 -2.43 -0.65
C ALA A 74 -7.34 -2.52 -2.03
N TYR A 75 -8.14 -2.47 -3.07
CA TYR A 75 -7.61 -2.46 -4.43
C TYR A 75 -8.44 -1.54 -5.32
N ARG A 76 -7.85 -1.14 -6.42
CA ARG A 76 -8.49 -0.31 -7.43
C ARG A 76 -7.80 -0.57 -8.77
N THR A 77 -8.47 -0.28 -9.86
CA THR A 77 -7.91 -0.51 -11.20
C THR A 77 -6.94 0.60 -11.59
N SER A 78 -7.20 1.83 -11.13
CA SER A 78 -6.34 2.98 -11.44
C SER A 78 -6.44 4.00 -10.33
N PRO A 79 -5.52 5.01 -10.28
CA PRO A 79 -5.57 6.06 -9.27
C PRO A 79 -6.84 6.89 -9.27
N LYS A 80 -7.60 6.86 -10.34
CA LYS A 80 -8.85 7.62 -10.47
C LYS A 80 -10.06 6.85 -9.95
N ASP A 81 -9.91 5.54 -9.74
CA ASP A 81 -11.00 4.69 -9.29
C ASP A 81 -11.12 4.70 -7.77
N ASN A 82 -12.33 4.40 -7.29
CA ASN A 82 -12.54 4.23 -5.86
C ASN A 82 -11.90 2.94 -5.38
N TRP A 83 -11.44 2.94 -4.13
CA TRP A 83 -10.92 1.73 -3.50
C TRP A 83 -12.04 0.75 -3.20
N ILE A 84 -11.77 -0.52 -3.42
CA ILE A 84 -12.65 -1.63 -3.04
C ILE A 84 -11.97 -2.35 -1.88
N ILE A 85 -12.67 -2.48 -0.76
CA ILE A 85 -12.12 -3.07 0.47
C ILE A 85 -12.71 -4.45 0.66
N CYS A 86 -11.84 -5.42 0.96
CA CYS A 86 -12.27 -6.80 1.24
C CYS A 86 -11.29 -7.45 2.21
N ASP A 87 -11.63 -8.66 2.65
CA ASP A 87 -10.73 -9.42 3.51
C ASP A 87 -9.54 -9.95 2.70
N ILE A 88 -8.39 -10.10 3.38
CA ILE A 88 -7.19 -10.59 2.70
C ILE A 88 -7.40 -11.99 2.13
N ASP A 89 -8.18 -12.83 2.81
CA ASP A 89 -8.40 -14.22 2.42
C ASP A 89 -9.49 -14.41 1.37
N ASP A 90 -10.08 -13.34 0.88
CA ASP A 90 -11.12 -13.41 -0.17
C ASP A 90 -10.52 -13.58 -1.56
#